data_7f7c9cf8957618887839192a373ca3ce
#
_entry.id   7f7c9cf8957618887839192a373ca3ce
#
_cell.length_a   1.000
_cell.length_b   1.000
_cell.length_c   1.000
_cell.angle_alpha   90.00
_cell.angle_beta   90.00
_cell.angle_gamma   90.00
#
_symmetry.space_group_name_H-M   'P 1'
#
loop_
_entity.id
_entity.type
_entity.pdbx_description
1 polymer ?
#
loop_
_entity_poly.entity_id
_entity_poly.type
_entity_poly.pdbx_seq_one_letter_code
_entity_poly.pdbx_strand_id
1 'polypeptide(L)'
;MQDPVVIMNFTHIYEDETFYISEQKSSTSRSCEASSTPLSGPALVSFTASSRPATARAASSKPYILDFTTLPGTTGFCDDAAADEIRCRIADFPACGIHFLDNGNFHYLTRFWCEKITEDFALVVYDHHVDLRNPVFPGLMSCGSWIRDILLRNRHCRAVLIIGPERAQADIIAHELESFADEDSFSDESVSGTASEPRMIADSAVHDRTANASDVNHPAHSWTFVCPEGDEQSLRTSALRHLYCFTEDDILDGRAARELPQLLDALRLPVYISIDKDVLSRKVLRTNWDQGIMTEAELHRELSRFTADPDIHILGADICGEPAYNACRRLLDDTRDLRRSDSVNRRLLEHFLARVR
;
A
#
# COMPACT_ATOMS: atom_id res chain seq x y z
N MET A 1 -17.89 -14.74 -1.05
CA MET A 1 -16.96 -15.11 0.05
C MET A 1 -16.49 -13.77 0.59
N GLN A 2 -16.50 -13.54 1.87
CA GLN A 2 -16.06 -12.24 2.40
C GLN A 2 -14.53 -12.20 2.32
N ASP A 3 -13.96 -11.10 1.81
CA ASP A 3 -12.53 -10.95 1.67
C ASP A 3 -11.84 -10.94 3.05
N PRO A 4 -10.66 -11.57 3.18
CA PRO A 4 -9.98 -11.66 4.46
C PRO A 4 -9.48 -10.28 4.93
N VAL A 5 -9.52 -10.05 6.24
CA VAL A 5 -8.81 -8.95 6.87
C VAL A 5 -7.54 -9.54 7.49
N VAL A 6 -6.38 -9.01 7.09
CA VAL A 6 -5.06 -9.45 7.56
C VAL A 6 -4.36 -8.29 8.24
N ILE A 7 -3.86 -8.50 9.45
CA ILE A 7 -3.11 -7.52 10.22
C ILE A 7 -1.67 -8.03 10.35
N MET A 8 -0.71 -7.27 9.82
CA MET A 8 0.71 -7.58 9.87
C MET A 8 1.35 -6.75 10.99
N ASN A 9 1.58 -7.36 12.15
CA ASN A 9 2.05 -6.67 13.35
C ASN A 9 3.57 -6.77 13.47
N PHE A 10 4.28 -5.65 13.30
CA PHE A 10 5.74 -5.55 13.40
C PHE A 10 6.22 -4.83 14.67
N THR A 11 5.41 -3.88 15.18
CA THR A 11 5.83 -2.99 16.28
C THR A 11 5.02 -3.17 17.55
N HIS A 12 4.18 -4.19 17.65
CA HIS A 12 3.20 -4.38 18.73
C HIS A 12 2.06 -3.35 18.75
N ILE A 13 1.96 -2.44 17.77
CA ILE A 13 0.98 -1.35 17.78
C ILE A 13 -0.46 -1.89 17.82
N TYR A 14 -0.74 -2.95 17.09
CA TYR A 14 -2.07 -3.53 17.00
C TYR A 14 -2.52 -4.32 18.25
N GLU A 15 -1.64 -4.55 19.21
CA GLU A 15 -2.00 -5.12 20.51
C GLU A 15 -2.80 -4.13 21.36
N ASP A 16 -2.63 -2.85 21.11
CA ASP A 16 -3.28 -1.76 21.82
C ASP A 16 -4.49 -1.18 21.05
N GLU A 17 -4.75 -1.65 19.82
CA GLU A 17 -5.86 -1.21 18.97
C GLU A 17 -7.06 -2.18 19.01
N THR A 18 -8.25 -1.64 18.74
CA THR A 18 -9.52 -2.38 18.87
C THR A 18 -10.41 -2.31 17.64
N PHE A 19 -10.00 -1.62 16.57
CA PHE A 19 -10.82 -1.37 15.39
C PHE A 19 -11.35 -2.67 14.73
N TYR A 20 -10.62 -3.75 14.85
CA TYR A 20 -10.94 -5.05 14.28
C TYR A 20 -11.78 -5.96 15.21
N ILE A 21 -12.05 -5.52 16.44
CA ILE A 21 -12.87 -6.27 17.40
C ILE A 21 -14.33 -5.91 17.14
N SER A 22 -15.13 -6.87 16.66
CA SER A 22 -16.56 -6.67 16.54
C SER A 22 -17.17 -6.52 17.94
N GLU A 23 -17.88 -5.41 18.22
CA GLU A 23 -18.69 -5.28 19.42
C GLU A 23 -19.79 -6.35 19.39
N GLN A 24 -19.58 -7.45 20.10
CA GLN A 24 -20.70 -8.29 20.48
C GLN A 24 -21.58 -7.47 21.41
N LYS A 25 -22.77 -7.05 20.95
CA LYS A 25 -23.81 -6.52 21.82
C LYS A 25 -24.07 -7.55 22.90
N SER A 26 -23.46 -7.38 24.08
CA SER A 26 -23.74 -8.16 25.25
C SER A 26 -25.14 -7.80 25.78
N SER A 27 -26.14 -8.50 25.28
CA SER A 27 -27.41 -8.62 25.99
C SER A 27 -27.25 -9.72 27.03
N THR A 28 -26.65 -9.44 28.15
CA THR A 28 -26.72 -10.31 29.31
C THR A 28 -27.01 -9.46 30.56
N SER A 29 -28.25 -9.57 30.98
CA SER A 29 -28.72 -9.22 32.30
C SER A 29 -27.83 -9.83 33.40
N ARG A 30 -27.57 -9.02 34.42
CA ARG A 30 -26.88 -9.40 35.67
C ARG A 30 -27.45 -10.63 36.29
N SER A 31 -26.58 -11.56 36.62
CA SER A 31 -26.69 -12.34 37.83
C SER A 31 -25.28 -12.57 38.41
N CYS A 32 -25.10 -12.09 39.64
CA CYS A 32 -23.90 -12.32 40.42
C CYS A 32 -23.88 -13.79 40.86
N GLU A 33 -22.75 -14.49 40.62
CA GLU A 33 -22.27 -15.50 41.53
C GLU A 33 -20.73 -15.63 41.39
N ALA A 34 -20.07 -15.47 42.50
CA ALA A 34 -18.63 -15.60 42.65
C ALA A 34 -18.24 -17.10 42.72
N SER A 35 -17.30 -17.50 41.88
CA SER A 35 -16.56 -18.74 42.10
C SER A 35 -15.13 -18.58 41.59
N SER A 36 -14.22 -18.71 42.54
CA SER A 36 -12.76 -18.72 42.39
C SER A 36 -12.28 -20.04 41.83
N THR A 37 -11.46 -20.02 40.75
CA THR A 37 -10.40 -21.03 40.52
C THR A 37 -9.46 -20.60 39.36
N PRO A 38 -8.23 -21.13 39.24
CA PRO A 38 -7.05 -20.35 38.86
C PRO A 38 -6.66 -20.42 37.39
N LEU A 39 -5.86 -19.44 37.01
CA LEU A 39 -5.20 -19.21 35.72
C LEU A 39 -4.43 -20.43 35.20
N SER A 40 -4.77 -20.86 33.99
CA SER A 40 -3.89 -21.64 33.12
C SER A 40 -3.59 -20.84 31.85
N GLY A 41 -2.28 -20.67 31.56
CA GLY A 41 -1.75 -19.84 30.51
C GLY A 41 -2.06 -20.32 29.09
N PRO A 42 -1.74 -19.52 28.07
CA PRO A 42 -2.06 -19.79 26.68
C PRO A 42 -1.25 -20.96 26.12
N ALA A 43 -1.94 -21.89 25.50
CA ALA A 43 -1.33 -23.03 24.80
C ALA A 43 -0.76 -22.56 23.46
N LEU A 44 0.53 -22.77 23.27
CA LEU A 44 1.22 -22.72 21.99
C LEU A 44 0.60 -23.77 21.04
N VAL A 45 -0.01 -23.32 19.96
CA VAL A 45 -0.47 -24.20 18.88
C VAL A 45 0.68 -24.37 17.88
N SER A 46 1.34 -25.54 17.96
CA SER A 46 2.30 -25.96 16.94
C SER A 46 1.54 -26.43 15.69
N PHE A 47 1.80 -25.83 14.55
CA PHE A 47 1.27 -26.27 13.26
C PHE A 47 2.14 -27.41 12.71
N THR A 48 1.58 -28.62 12.64
CA THR A 48 2.08 -29.69 11.77
C THR A 48 1.30 -29.65 10.46
N ALA A 49 2.02 -29.56 9.34
CA ALA A 49 1.44 -29.60 8.00
C ALA A 49 0.72 -30.95 7.76
N SER A 50 -0.59 -30.91 7.60
CA SER A 50 -1.40 -32.02 7.11
C SER A 50 -2.23 -31.53 5.92
N SER A 51 -1.95 -32.10 4.76
CA SER A 51 -2.67 -31.90 3.51
C SER A 51 -4.10 -32.43 3.60
N ARG A 52 -5.10 -31.54 3.61
CA ARG A 52 -6.52 -31.89 3.39
C ARG A 52 -7.12 -30.93 2.37
N PRO A 53 -8.00 -31.41 1.47
CA PRO A 53 -8.63 -30.55 0.45
C PRO A 53 -9.56 -29.52 1.10
N ALA A 54 -9.53 -28.31 0.53
CA ALA A 54 -10.32 -27.17 0.97
C ALA A 54 -11.83 -27.46 0.84
N THR A 55 -12.47 -27.81 1.93
CA THR A 55 -13.93 -27.68 2.08
C THR A 55 -14.22 -26.25 2.51
N ALA A 56 -15.13 -25.59 1.79
CA ALA A 56 -15.60 -24.23 2.03
C ALA A 56 -15.84 -23.98 3.53
N ARG A 57 -14.97 -23.17 4.13
CA ARG A 57 -15.09 -22.75 5.53
C ARG A 57 -15.94 -21.48 5.56
N ALA A 58 -16.98 -21.49 6.35
CA ALA A 58 -17.80 -20.32 6.62
C ALA A 58 -16.92 -19.14 7.02
N ALA A 59 -17.18 -17.95 6.43
CA ALA A 59 -16.41 -16.75 6.66
C ALA A 59 -16.26 -16.45 8.15
N SER A 60 -15.04 -16.50 8.66
CA SER A 60 -14.71 -16.07 10.01
C SER A 60 -14.73 -14.54 10.00
N SER A 61 -15.55 -13.93 10.82
CA SER A 61 -15.64 -12.47 11.01
C SER A 61 -14.43 -11.89 11.76
N LYS A 62 -13.43 -12.72 12.07
CA LYS A 62 -12.23 -12.30 12.81
C LYS A 62 -11.06 -12.09 11.84
N PRO A 63 -10.29 -11.00 11.98
CA PRO A 63 -9.08 -10.78 11.20
C PRO A 63 -8.01 -11.83 11.54
N TYR A 64 -7.12 -12.04 10.59
CA TYR A 64 -5.91 -12.82 10.77
C TYR A 64 -4.81 -11.89 11.24
N ILE A 65 -4.24 -12.14 12.41
CA ILE A 65 -3.12 -11.36 12.93
C ILE A 65 -1.84 -12.18 12.70
N LEU A 66 -0.93 -11.63 11.90
CA LEU A 66 0.37 -12.21 11.61
C LEU A 66 1.42 -11.47 12.45
N ASP A 67 2.05 -12.18 13.36
CA ASP A 67 3.06 -11.62 14.27
C ASP A 67 4.45 -11.62 13.62
N PHE A 68 4.95 -10.45 13.29
CA PHE A 68 6.30 -10.21 12.75
C PHE A 68 7.19 -9.45 13.72
N THR A 69 6.80 -9.25 14.97
CA THR A 69 7.48 -8.40 15.94
C THR A 69 8.93 -8.81 16.24
N THR A 70 9.27 -10.08 15.99
CA THR A 70 10.62 -10.62 16.17
C THR A 70 11.40 -10.81 14.87
N LEU A 71 10.82 -10.45 13.71
CA LEU A 71 11.49 -10.60 12.43
C LEU A 71 12.48 -9.44 12.21
N PRO A 72 13.81 -9.70 12.17
CA PRO A 72 14.81 -8.68 11.92
C PRO A 72 14.82 -8.27 10.43
N GLY A 73 15.50 -7.17 10.10
CA GLY A 73 15.70 -6.73 8.73
C GLY A 73 14.45 -6.13 8.07
N THR A 74 13.51 -5.57 8.87
CA THR A 74 12.21 -5.11 8.37
C THR A 74 11.92 -3.63 8.59
N THR A 75 12.62 -2.95 9.49
CA THR A 75 12.28 -1.57 9.86
C THR A 75 12.83 -0.56 8.87
N GLY A 76 11.98 0.07 8.08
CA GLY A 76 12.33 1.07 7.06
C GLY A 76 12.92 0.49 5.79
N PHE A 77 13.38 -0.75 5.82
CA PHE A 77 13.89 -1.52 4.68
C PHE A 77 13.57 -3.01 4.86
N CYS A 78 13.69 -3.78 3.78
CA CYS A 78 13.46 -5.22 3.83
C CYS A 78 14.66 -5.94 3.20
N ASP A 79 15.38 -6.74 3.99
CA ASP A 79 16.41 -7.62 3.45
C ASP A 79 15.80 -8.89 2.83
N ASP A 80 16.61 -9.64 2.08
CA ASP A 80 16.15 -10.83 1.34
C ASP A 80 15.59 -11.91 2.27
N ALA A 81 16.20 -12.11 3.42
CA ALA A 81 15.75 -13.14 4.37
C ALA A 81 14.40 -12.77 5.00
N ALA A 82 14.22 -11.49 5.34
CA ALA A 82 12.94 -10.97 5.81
C ALA A 82 11.87 -11.04 4.71
N ALA A 83 12.23 -10.70 3.47
CA ALA A 83 11.33 -10.77 2.33
C ALA A 83 10.81 -12.19 2.08
N ASP A 84 11.67 -13.20 2.18
CA ASP A 84 11.30 -14.60 2.00
C ASP A 84 10.39 -15.10 3.13
N GLU A 85 10.66 -14.71 4.36
CA GLU A 85 9.81 -15.05 5.52
C GLU A 85 8.44 -14.38 5.42
N ILE A 86 8.37 -13.10 4.99
CA ILE A 86 7.11 -12.39 4.75
C ILE A 86 6.30 -13.12 3.70
N ARG A 87 6.88 -13.44 2.54
CA ARG A 87 6.21 -14.18 1.46
C ARG A 87 5.68 -15.54 1.94
N CYS A 88 6.49 -16.25 2.73
CA CYS A 88 6.09 -17.53 3.30
C CYS A 88 4.84 -17.38 4.19
N ARG A 89 4.82 -16.40 5.09
CA ARG A 89 3.70 -16.22 6.03
C ARG A 89 2.42 -15.72 5.38
N ILE A 90 2.51 -14.97 4.28
CA ILE A 90 1.33 -14.51 3.55
C ILE A 90 0.93 -15.44 2.39
N ALA A 91 1.64 -16.55 2.18
CA ALA A 91 1.44 -17.42 1.01
C ALA A 91 -0.01 -17.89 0.84
N ASP A 92 -0.65 -18.29 1.92
CA ASP A 92 -2.02 -18.85 1.92
C ASP A 92 -3.12 -17.78 1.81
N PHE A 93 -2.79 -16.49 1.89
CA PHE A 93 -3.74 -15.40 1.76
C PHE A 93 -3.79 -14.90 0.32
N PRO A 94 -4.97 -14.64 -0.25
CA PRO A 94 -5.09 -14.02 -1.58
C PRO A 94 -4.68 -12.54 -1.54
N ALA A 95 -4.42 -11.94 -2.70
CA ALA A 95 -4.21 -10.49 -2.80
C ALA A 95 -5.50 -9.71 -2.48
N CYS A 96 -6.68 -10.31 -2.74
CA CYS A 96 -7.95 -9.70 -2.37
C CYS A 96 -8.13 -9.73 -0.85
N GLY A 97 -8.60 -8.59 -0.32
CA GLY A 97 -8.78 -8.42 1.12
C GLY A 97 -8.39 -7.04 1.58
N ILE A 98 -8.37 -6.85 2.89
CA ILE A 98 -7.94 -5.61 3.52
C ILE A 98 -6.77 -5.94 4.43
N HIS A 99 -5.63 -5.30 4.18
CA HIS A 99 -4.38 -5.57 4.86
C HIS A 99 -3.95 -4.35 5.68
N PHE A 100 -3.65 -4.54 6.97
CA PHE A 100 -3.09 -3.49 7.83
C PHE A 100 -1.59 -3.76 8.00
N LEU A 101 -0.75 -2.76 7.64
CA LEU A 101 0.68 -2.94 7.42
C LEU A 101 1.58 -2.31 8.48
N ASP A 102 1.03 -1.90 9.65
CA ASP A 102 1.78 -1.20 10.70
C ASP A 102 2.08 0.28 10.34
N ASN A 103 3.19 0.86 10.76
CA ASN A 103 3.53 2.25 10.50
C ASN A 103 4.24 2.43 9.15
N GLY A 104 4.47 3.68 8.71
CA GLY A 104 5.01 4.01 7.40
C GLY A 104 6.38 3.40 7.08
N ASN A 105 7.16 2.96 8.10
CA ASN A 105 8.40 2.21 7.86
C ASN A 105 8.16 0.87 7.14
N PHE A 106 6.93 0.38 7.14
CA PHE A 106 6.55 -0.90 6.55
C PHE A 106 5.69 -0.76 5.28
N HIS A 107 5.55 0.44 4.71
CA HIS A 107 4.73 0.67 3.51
C HIS A 107 5.18 -0.20 2.32
N TYR A 108 6.47 -0.57 2.25
CA TYR A 108 6.97 -1.51 1.25
C TYR A 108 6.26 -2.88 1.23
N LEU A 109 5.50 -3.23 2.28
CA LEU A 109 4.74 -4.48 2.34
C LEU A 109 3.66 -4.57 1.26
N THR A 110 3.14 -3.44 0.78
CA THR A 110 2.24 -3.35 -0.37
C THR A 110 2.79 -4.10 -1.58
N ARG A 111 4.10 -4.05 -1.80
CA ARG A 111 4.76 -4.77 -2.89
C ARG A 111 4.48 -6.28 -2.82
N PHE A 112 4.57 -6.89 -1.64
CA PHE A 112 4.35 -8.34 -1.50
C PHE A 112 2.91 -8.76 -1.77
N TRP A 113 1.93 -7.91 -1.46
CA TRP A 113 0.54 -8.13 -1.82
C TRP A 113 0.32 -7.97 -3.33
N CYS A 114 0.93 -6.96 -3.95
CA CYS A 114 0.90 -6.76 -5.39
C CYS A 114 1.59 -7.88 -6.19
N GLU A 115 2.63 -8.54 -5.64
CA GLU A 115 3.27 -9.72 -6.25
C GLU A 115 2.30 -10.90 -6.46
N LYS A 116 1.22 -10.96 -5.70
CA LYS A 116 0.21 -12.04 -5.77
C LYS A 116 -0.86 -11.80 -6.84
N ILE A 117 -0.89 -10.62 -7.46
CA ILE A 117 -1.83 -10.27 -8.51
C ILE A 117 -1.30 -10.81 -9.83
N THR A 118 -2.13 -11.58 -10.54
CA THR A 118 -1.75 -12.27 -11.78
C THR A 118 -2.47 -11.75 -13.02
N GLU A 119 -3.20 -10.64 -12.90
CA GLU A 119 -3.87 -9.92 -13.98
C GLU A 119 -3.37 -8.48 -14.03
N ASP A 120 -3.50 -7.83 -15.18
CA ASP A 120 -3.08 -6.44 -15.33
C ASP A 120 -3.92 -5.52 -14.45
N PHE A 121 -3.27 -4.61 -13.71
CA PHE A 121 -3.91 -3.74 -12.73
C PHE A 121 -3.28 -2.35 -12.65
N ALA A 122 -4.01 -1.42 -12.05
CA ALA A 122 -3.52 -0.13 -11.61
C ALA A 122 -3.34 -0.12 -10.08
N LEU A 123 -2.21 0.39 -9.61
CA LEU A 123 -1.96 0.65 -8.20
C LEU A 123 -2.31 2.10 -7.89
N VAL A 124 -3.25 2.32 -6.97
CA VAL A 124 -3.64 3.64 -6.49
C VAL A 124 -3.08 3.83 -5.09
N VAL A 125 -2.23 4.83 -4.90
CA VAL A 125 -1.52 5.10 -3.64
C VAL A 125 -1.94 6.46 -3.10
N TYR A 126 -2.51 6.49 -1.90
CA TYR A 126 -2.72 7.71 -1.12
C TYR A 126 -1.58 7.84 -0.13
N ASP A 127 -0.72 8.83 -0.32
CA ASP A 127 0.52 9.00 0.44
C ASP A 127 0.99 10.46 0.37
N HIS A 128 1.63 10.94 1.42
CA HIS A 128 2.35 12.21 1.41
C HIS A 128 3.71 12.11 0.70
N HIS A 129 4.24 10.89 0.56
CA HIS A 129 5.52 10.59 -0.08
C HIS A 129 5.33 9.95 -1.46
N VAL A 130 6.36 10.01 -2.28
CA VAL A 130 6.31 9.40 -3.63
C VAL A 130 6.86 7.98 -3.68
N ASP A 131 7.62 7.56 -2.67
CA ASP A 131 8.21 6.23 -2.50
C ASP A 131 8.91 5.63 -3.75
N LEU A 132 9.51 6.54 -4.55
CA LEU A 132 10.15 6.26 -5.83
C LEU A 132 11.68 6.45 -5.81
N ARG A 133 12.25 6.72 -4.63
CA ARG A 133 13.68 7.02 -4.50
C ARG A 133 14.55 5.85 -4.94
N ASN A 134 15.74 6.17 -5.42
CA ASN A 134 16.78 5.15 -5.58
C ASN A 134 17.10 4.51 -4.23
N PRO A 135 17.20 3.17 -4.16
CA PRO A 135 17.60 2.53 -2.92
C PRO A 135 19.02 2.95 -2.53
N VAL A 136 19.23 3.25 -1.25
CA VAL A 136 20.55 3.66 -0.71
C VAL A 136 21.61 2.57 -0.94
N PHE A 137 21.19 1.32 -0.89
CA PHE A 137 22.03 0.17 -1.21
C PHE A 137 21.37 -0.60 -2.36
N PRO A 138 22.15 -0.94 -3.43
CA PRO A 138 21.63 -1.70 -4.55
C PRO A 138 20.95 -2.99 -4.11
N GLY A 139 19.74 -3.22 -4.59
CA GLY A 139 18.96 -4.42 -4.28
C GLY A 139 18.22 -4.39 -2.93
N LEU A 140 18.46 -3.41 -2.05
CA LEU A 140 17.76 -3.31 -0.78
C LEU A 140 16.52 -2.43 -0.92
N MET A 141 15.35 -3.03 -0.90
CA MET A 141 14.06 -2.32 -0.92
C MET A 141 13.81 -1.59 0.40
N SER A 142 13.26 -0.37 0.33
CA SER A 142 12.90 0.44 1.50
C SER A 142 11.47 0.98 1.39
N CYS A 143 10.95 1.54 2.49
CA CYS A 143 9.67 2.25 2.49
C CYS A 143 9.66 3.41 1.48
N GLY A 144 10.78 4.05 1.19
CA GLY A 144 10.88 5.15 0.21
C GLY A 144 11.22 4.70 -1.22
N SER A 145 11.33 3.40 -1.52
CA SER A 145 11.74 2.90 -2.85
C SER A 145 10.85 1.79 -3.43
N TRP A 146 9.82 1.39 -2.73
CA TRP A 146 9.01 0.21 -3.10
C TRP A 146 8.16 0.42 -4.36
N ILE A 147 7.67 1.63 -4.62
CA ILE A 147 6.94 1.95 -5.86
C ILE A 147 7.87 1.82 -7.07
N ARG A 148 9.13 2.29 -6.95
CA ARG A 148 10.15 2.08 -7.97
C ARG A 148 10.30 0.58 -8.28
N ASP A 149 10.41 -0.25 -7.24
CA ASP A 149 10.56 -1.70 -7.42
C ASP A 149 9.33 -2.34 -8.10
N ILE A 150 8.11 -1.92 -7.78
CA ILE A 150 6.89 -2.35 -8.49
C ILE A 150 6.94 -1.95 -9.96
N LEU A 151 7.26 -0.69 -10.27
CA LEU A 151 7.34 -0.20 -11.64
C LEU A 151 8.37 -0.97 -12.47
N LEU A 152 9.48 -1.37 -11.86
CA LEU A 152 10.55 -2.09 -12.56
C LEU A 152 10.26 -3.59 -12.71
N ARG A 153 9.66 -4.23 -11.72
CA ARG A 153 9.65 -5.70 -11.60
C ARG A 153 8.28 -6.35 -11.66
N ASN A 154 7.19 -5.64 -11.31
CA ASN A 154 5.87 -6.23 -11.37
C ASN A 154 5.28 -6.11 -12.77
N ARG A 155 5.32 -7.19 -13.55
CA ARG A 155 4.84 -7.22 -14.94
C ARG A 155 3.36 -6.91 -15.11
N HIS A 156 2.55 -7.09 -14.07
CA HIS A 156 1.10 -6.89 -14.12
C HIS A 156 0.67 -5.48 -13.69
N CYS A 157 1.53 -4.72 -13.00
CA CYS A 157 1.25 -3.33 -12.67
C CYS A 157 1.44 -2.45 -13.91
N ARG A 158 0.34 -2.02 -14.54
CA ARG A 158 0.35 -1.21 -15.77
C ARG A 158 0.32 0.28 -15.50
N ALA A 159 -0.23 0.67 -14.37
CA ALA A 159 -0.27 2.08 -13.97
C ALA A 159 -0.09 2.22 -12.46
N VAL A 160 0.57 3.28 -12.04
CA VAL A 160 0.64 3.73 -10.65
C VAL A 160 0.12 5.15 -10.57
N LEU A 161 -0.81 5.39 -9.65
CA LEU A 161 -1.41 6.69 -9.39
C LEU A 161 -1.08 7.08 -7.96
N ILE A 162 -0.22 8.09 -7.77
CA ILE A 162 0.15 8.62 -6.45
C ILE A 162 -0.67 9.87 -6.18
N ILE A 163 -1.34 9.94 -5.03
CA ILE A 163 -2.28 11.01 -4.67
C ILE A 163 -1.91 11.53 -3.29
N GLY A 164 -1.54 12.81 -3.20
CA GLY A 164 -1.27 13.48 -1.93
C GLY A 164 0.13 13.98 -1.67
N PRO A 165 1.16 13.70 -2.51
CA PRO A 165 2.49 14.22 -2.24
C PRO A 165 2.55 15.74 -2.29
N GLU A 166 3.46 16.31 -1.50
CA GLU A 166 3.86 17.71 -1.66
C GLU A 166 4.47 17.95 -3.05
N ARG A 167 4.30 19.16 -3.61
CA ARG A 167 4.82 19.49 -4.93
C ARG A 167 6.32 19.22 -5.08
N ALA A 168 7.11 19.52 -4.04
CA ALA A 168 8.54 19.23 -4.04
C ALA A 168 8.87 17.74 -4.19
N GLN A 169 8.00 16.86 -3.73
CA GLN A 169 8.13 15.41 -3.94
C GLN A 169 7.84 15.01 -5.38
N ALA A 170 6.85 15.64 -6.02
CA ALA A 170 6.56 15.40 -7.44
C ALA A 170 7.73 15.84 -8.35
N ASP A 171 8.42 16.95 -8.00
CA ASP A 171 9.61 17.39 -8.73
C ASP A 171 10.77 16.38 -8.62
N ILE A 172 10.88 15.63 -7.50
CA ILE A 172 11.86 14.56 -7.33
C ILE A 172 11.59 13.41 -8.30
N ILE A 173 10.32 13.11 -8.60
CA ILE A 173 9.97 12.02 -9.53
C ILE A 173 10.70 12.16 -10.86
N ALA A 174 10.66 13.33 -11.46
CA ALA A 174 11.32 13.56 -12.74
C ALA A 174 12.82 13.26 -12.68
N HIS A 175 13.49 13.71 -11.63
CA HIS A 175 14.92 13.49 -11.42
C HIS A 175 15.25 12.00 -11.16
N GLU A 176 14.46 11.33 -10.31
CA GLU A 176 14.66 9.91 -10.02
C GLU A 176 14.44 9.06 -11.27
N LEU A 177 13.51 9.45 -12.14
CA LEU A 177 13.21 8.74 -13.38
C LEU A 177 14.26 8.95 -14.46
N GLU A 178 14.92 10.11 -14.52
CA GLU A 178 16.06 10.34 -15.39
C GLU A 178 17.20 9.36 -15.08
N SER A 179 17.40 9.02 -13.81
CA SER A 179 18.42 8.04 -13.39
C SER A 179 18.15 6.61 -13.88
N PHE A 180 16.91 6.27 -14.26
CA PHE A 180 16.62 4.98 -14.91
C PHE A 180 17.29 4.86 -16.30
N ALA A 181 17.53 5.97 -16.97
CA ALA A 181 18.14 5.98 -18.30
C ALA A 181 19.68 5.92 -18.25
N ASP A 182 20.29 6.31 -17.13
CA ASP A 182 21.74 6.46 -17.00
C ASP A 182 22.46 5.22 -16.41
N GLU A 183 21.74 4.28 -15.78
CA GLU A 183 22.33 3.04 -15.25
C GLU A 183 22.86 2.11 -16.33
N ASP A 184 22.47 2.30 -17.61
CA ASP A 184 23.00 1.60 -18.78
C ASP A 184 24.51 1.92 -19.09
N SER A 185 25.11 2.94 -18.44
CA SER A 185 26.48 3.38 -18.77
C SER A 185 27.60 2.75 -17.93
N PHE A 186 27.27 1.96 -16.91
CA PHE A 186 28.22 1.31 -16.00
C PHE A 186 28.24 -0.22 -16.09
N SER A 187 27.95 -0.82 -17.25
CA SER A 187 28.19 -2.24 -17.46
C SER A 187 29.66 -2.48 -17.81
N ASP A 188 30.42 -2.96 -16.83
CA ASP A 188 31.72 -3.58 -17.02
C ASP A 188 31.58 -4.75 -18.00
N GLU A 189 32.41 -4.77 -19.03
CA GLU A 189 32.37 -5.68 -20.21
C GLU A 189 32.58 -7.20 -19.91
N SER A 190 32.23 -7.70 -18.71
CA SER A 190 32.60 -9.08 -18.33
C SER A 190 31.47 -10.02 -17.93
N VAL A 191 30.14 -9.62 -18.02
CA VAL A 191 29.05 -10.56 -17.74
C VAL A 191 28.07 -10.61 -18.92
N SER A 192 28.20 -11.63 -19.74
CA SER A 192 27.24 -12.00 -20.77
C SER A 192 26.02 -12.64 -20.16
N GLY A 193 24.99 -11.86 -19.92
CA GLY A 193 23.71 -12.34 -19.42
C GLY A 193 22.71 -11.18 -19.44
N THR A 194 22.06 -11.00 -20.58
CA THR A 194 21.26 -9.86 -20.97
C THR A 194 19.87 -9.89 -20.35
N ALA A 195 19.62 -9.14 -19.28
CA ALA A 195 18.30 -8.58 -19.03
C ALA A 195 18.35 -7.12 -19.50
N SER A 196 17.62 -6.78 -20.56
CA SER A 196 17.49 -5.40 -21.02
C SER A 196 16.70 -4.60 -20.00
N GLU A 197 17.26 -3.49 -19.53
CA GLU A 197 16.65 -2.62 -18.52
C GLU A 197 15.51 -1.75 -19.09
N PRO A 198 14.57 -1.30 -18.24
CA PRO A 198 13.44 -0.49 -18.67
C PRO A 198 13.90 0.88 -19.22
N ARG A 199 13.34 1.31 -20.35
CA ARG A 199 13.61 2.61 -20.96
C ARG A 199 12.44 3.56 -20.78
N MET A 200 12.73 4.78 -20.31
CA MET A 200 11.75 5.85 -20.29
C MET A 200 11.55 6.38 -21.73
N ILE A 201 10.30 6.42 -22.18
CA ILE A 201 9.93 7.23 -23.33
C ILE A 201 9.59 8.61 -22.76
N ALA A 202 10.53 9.54 -22.85
CA ALA A 202 10.24 10.92 -22.55
C ALA A 202 9.18 11.40 -23.55
N ASP A 203 7.95 11.58 -23.08
CA ASP A 203 6.97 12.32 -23.85
C ASP A 203 7.42 13.79 -23.78
N SER A 204 7.98 14.29 -24.90
CA SER A 204 8.59 15.62 -25.01
C SER A 204 7.60 16.78 -24.84
N ALA A 205 6.35 16.49 -24.50
CA ALA A 205 5.28 17.46 -24.30
C ALA A 205 5.22 18.06 -22.87
N VAL A 206 5.95 17.52 -21.89
CA VAL A 206 5.78 17.92 -20.48
C VAL A 206 6.74 19.03 -20.04
N HIS A 207 7.71 19.45 -20.85
CA HIS A 207 8.70 20.47 -20.46
C HIS A 207 8.41 21.88 -20.99
N ASP A 208 7.28 22.12 -21.65
CA ASP A 208 6.92 23.50 -22.05
C ASP A 208 6.15 24.19 -20.92
N ARG A 209 6.90 24.95 -20.08
CA ARG A 209 6.34 25.83 -19.02
C ARG A 209 5.43 26.93 -19.54
N THR A 210 5.11 26.94 -20.84
CA THR A 210 4.26 27.93 -21.52
C THR A 210 3.03 27.34 -22.19
N ALA A 211 2.75 26.04 -22.03
CA ALA A 211 1.56 25.42 -22.59
C ALA A 211 0.30 26.02 -21.95
N ASN A 212 -0.53 26.61 -22.77
CA ASN A 212 -1.84 27.16 -22.41
C ASN A 212 -2.69 26.11 -21.71
N ALA A 213 -3.39 26.51 -20.66
CA ALA A 213 -4.30 25.72 -19.82
C ALA A 213 -5.51 25.11 -20.56
N SER A 214 -5.42 24.81 -21.83
CA SER A 214 -6.50 24.30 -22.69
C SER A 214 -6.30 22.87 -23.20
N ASP A 215 -5.17 22.21 -22.92
CA ASP A 215 -5.00 20.80 -23.29
C ASP A 215 -5.46 19.88 -22.14
N VAL A 216 -6.73 19.46 -22.23
CA VAL A 216 -7.53 18.81 -21.17
C VAL A 216 -7.22 17.31 -21.05
N ASN A 217 -6.20 16.76 -21.74
CA ASN A 217 -6.08 15.31 -21.91
C ASN A 217 -4.91 14.62 -21.18
N HIS A 218 -4.07 15.33 -20.43
CA HIS A 218 -3.02 14.71 -19.63
C HIS A 218 -2.97 15.30 -18.22
N PRO A 219 -2.93 14.47 -17.16
CA PRO A 219 -2.69 14.96 -15.81
C PRO A 219 -1.34 15.68 -15.77
N ALA A 220 -1.22 16.76 -15.00
CA ALA A 220 -0.06 17.68 -15.05
C ALA A 220 1.28 17.02 -14.71
N HIS A 221 1.26 15.83 -14.11
CA HIS A 221 2.44 15.02 -13.81
C HIS A 221 2.17 13.58 -14.25
N SER A 222 2.60 13.25 -15.47
CA SER A 222 2.49 11.89 -16.00
C SER A 222 3.77 11.46 -16.69
N TRP A 223 4.14 10.21 -16.54
CA TRP A 223 5.31 9.59 -17.15
C TRP A 223 4.93 8.24 -17.75
N THR A 224 5.56 7.91 -18.87
CA THR A 224 5.33 6.61 -19.52
C THR A 224 6.67 5.90 -19.66
N PHE A 225 6.68 4.63 -19.27
CA PHE A 225 7.85 3.75 -19.31
C PHE A 225 7.63 2.59 -20.26
N VAL A 226 8.71 2.13 -20.87
CA VAL A 226 8.76 0.85 -21.57
C VAL A 226 9.58 -0.10 -20.72
N CYS A 227 8.92 -1.11 -20.18
CA CYS A 227 9.61 -2.18 -19.48
C CYS A 227 9.77 -3.37 -20.42
N PRO A 228 10.97 -3.93 -20.60
CA PRO A 228 11.17 -5.15 -21.34
C PRO A 228 10.46 -6.31 -20.60
N GLU A 229 9.66 -7.08 -21.31
CA GLU A 229 9.04 -8.30 -20.79
C GLU A 229 9.76 -9.51 -21.39
N GLY A 230 10.45 -10.28 -20.55
CA GLY A 230 10.97 -11.61 -20.90
C GLY A 230 12.35 -11.66 -21.56
N ASP A 231 12.72 -12.84 -22.00
CA ASP A 231 13.96 -13.16 -22.68
C ASP A 231 14.09 -12.49 -24.08
N GLU A 232 15.27 -12.50 -24.65
CA GLU A 232 15.60 -11.82 -25.92
C GLU A 232 14.64 -12.13 -27.10
N GLN A 233 13.84 -13.18 -27.06
CA GLN A 233 12.85 -13.52 -28.05
C GLN A 233 11.50 -12.84 -27.84
N SER A 234 11.23 -12.33 -26.65
CA SER A 234 9.97 -11.68 -26.26
C SER A 234 9.97 -10.15 -26.40
N LEU A 235 11.04 -9.55 -26.91
CA LEU A 235 11.20 -8.10 -27.15
C LEU A 235 10.11 -7.46 -28.03
N ARG A 236 9.15 -8.23 -28.53
CA ARG A 236 8.03 -7.73 -29.34
C ARG A 236 6.81 -7.24 -28.55
N THR A 237 6.78 -7.45 -27.26
CA THR A 237 5.73 -6.99 -26.35
C THR A 237 6.29 -6.26 -25.14
N SER A 238 6.95 -5.12 -25.39
CA SER A 238 7.27 -4.20 -24.33
C SER A 238 5.96 -3.60 -23.80
N ALA A 239 5.62 -3.89 -22.53
CA ALA A 239 4.44 -3.31 -21.93
C ALA A 239 4.71 -1.87 -21.52
N LEU A 240 3.84 -0.98 -21.96
CA LEU A 240 3.81 0.39 -21.47
C LEU A 240 3.33 0.39 -20.01
N ARG A 241 4.04 1.14 -19.17
CA ARG A 241 3.64 1.42 -17.80
C ARG A 241 3.51 2.92 -17.62
N HIS A 242 2.55 3.31 -16.83
CA HIS A 242 2.22 4.71 -16.62
C HIS A 242 2.36 5.06 -15.14
N LEU A 243 2.91 6.23 -14.87
CA LEU A 243 2.94 6.84 -13.54
C LEU A 243 2.22 8.17 -13.60
N TYR A 244 1.30 8.38 -12.68
CA TYR A 244 0.56 9.63 -12.52
C TYR A 244 0.72 10.12 -11.10
N CYS A 245 0.88 11.43 -10.92
CA CYS A 245 1.01 12.04 -9.62
C CYS A 245 0.05 13.23 -9.50
N PHE A 246 -0.80 13.20 -8.48
CA PHE A 246 -1.68 14.29 -8.07
C PHE A 246 -1.19 14.83 -6.73
N THR A 247 -0.64 16.04 -6.76
CA THR A 247 -0.07 16.68 -5.57
C THR A 247 -1.14 17.20 -4.61
N GLU A 248 -0.73 17.67 -3.44
CA GLU A 248 -1.59 18.40 -2.51
C GLU A 248 -2.27 19.60 -3.18
N ASP A 249 -1.54 20.34 -4.04
CA ASP A 249 -2.11 21.46 -4.78
C ASP A 249 -3.24 21.01 -5.70
N ASP A 250 -3.10 19.83 -6.34
CA ASP A 250 -4.12 19.26 -7.21
C ASP A 250 -5.37 18.79 -6.46
N ILE A 251 -5.20 18.43 -5.20
CA ILE A 251 -6.31 18.13 -4.30
C ILE A 251 -7.03 19.40 -3.90
N LEU A 252 -6.28 20.45 -3.51
CA LEU A 252 -6.82 21.72 -3.05
C LEU A 252 -7.59 22.48 -4.13
N ASP A 253 -7.09 22.48 -5.37
CA ASP A 253 -7.76 23.13 -6.50
C ASP A 253 -8.84 22.28 -7.17
N GLY A 254 -9.03 21.05 -6.68
CA GLY A 254 -10.01 20.09 -7.15
C GLY A 254 -9.67 19.45 -8.49
N ARG A 255 -8.42 19.54 -8.97
CA ARG A 255 -7.98 18.89 -10.21
C ARG A 255 -7.99 17.38 -10.07
N ALA A 256 -7.44 16.84 -8.98
CA ALA A 256 -7.50 15.41 -8.70
C ALA A 256 -8.95 14.90 -8.75
N ALA A 257 -9.90 15.63 -8.17
CA ALA A 257 -11.30 15.26 -8.16
C ALA A 257 -11.95 15.22 -9.56
N ARG A 258 -11.45 16.04 -10.51
CA ARG A 258 -11.98 16.09 -11.89
C ARG A 258 -11.31 15.07 -12.80
N GLU A 259 -9.99 14.90 -12.69
CA GLU A 259 -9.19 14.13 -13.65
C GLU A 259 -9.08 12.65 -13.28
N LEU A 260 -9.01 12.31 -11.99
CA LEU A 260 -8.88 10.93 -11.54
C LEU A 260 -9.98 9.98 -12.08
N PRO A 261 -11.28 10.34 -12.07
CA PRO A 261 -12.31 9.49 -12.65
C PRO A 261 -12.11 9.26 -14.15
N GLN A 262 -11.75 10.29 -14.89
CA GLN A 262 -11.53 10.20 -16.35
C GLN A 262 -10.33 9.31 -16.67
N LEU A 263 -9.27 9.40 -15.85
CA LEU A 263 -8.08 8.56 -15.97
C LEU A 263 -8.42 7.08 -15.71
N LEU A 264 -9.17 6.79 -14.66
CA LEU A 264 -9.59 5.43 -14.34
C LEU A 264 -10.47 4.84 -15.46
N ASP A 265 -11.41 5.63 -15.99
CA ASP A 265 -12.22 5.24 -17.13
C ASP A 265 -11.39 4.96 -18.40
N ALA A 266 -10.31 5.73 -18.61
CA ALA A 266 -9.41 5.51 -19.75
C ALA A 266 -8.55 4.27 -19.57
N LEU A 267 -8.05 4.01 -18.35
CA LEU A 267 -7.21 2.85 -18.05
C LEU A 267 -7.98 1.53 -18.10
N ARG A 268 -9.23 1.51 -17.62
CA ARG A 268 -10.10 0.32 -17.55
C ARG A 268 -9.43 -0.91 -16.92
N LEU A 269 -8.60 -0.67 -15.92
CA LEU A 269 -7.88 -1.71 -15.19
C LEU A 269 -8.55 -1.97 -13.84
N PRO A 270 -8.51 -3.21 -13.35
CA PRO A 270 -8.72 -3.47 -11.93
C PRO A 270 -7.77 -2.66 -11.08
N VAL A 271 -8.15 -2.31 -9.86
CA VAL A 271 -7.33 -1.46 -8.99
C VAL A 271 -6.95 -2.18 -7.69
N TYR A 272 -5.72 -1.98 -7.26
CA TYR A 272 -5.28 -2.24 -5.88
C TYR A 272 -5.08 -0.88 -5.20
N ILE A 273 -5.61 -0.71 -3.98
CA ILE A 273 -5.58 0.57 -3.28
C ILE A 273 -4.65 0.46 -2.08
N SER A 274 -3.62 1.31 -2.01
CA SER A 274 -2.72 1.43 -0.88
C SER A 274 -2.90 2.79 -0.22
N ILE A 275 -3.01 2.82 1.11
CA ILE A 275 -3.23 4.04 1.88
C ILE A 275 -2.15 4.14 2.96
N ASP A 276 -1.21 5.10 2.81
CA ASP A 276 -0.47 5.58 3.98
C ASP A 276 -1.27 6.70 4.65
N LYS A 277 -1.55 6.53 5.94
CA LYS A 277 -2.32 7.52 6.70
C LYS A 277 -1.59 8.85 6.89
N ASP A 278 -0.31 8.93 6.50
CA ASP A 278 0.41 10.20 6.51
C ASP A 278 -0.06 11.18 5.42
N VAL A 279 -0.81 10.72 4.41
CA VAL A 279 -1.56 11.61 3.51
C VAL A 279 -2.54 12.51 4.27
N LEU A 280 -2.99 12.05 5.44
CA LEU A 280 -3.89 12.80 6.30
C LEU A 280 -3.16 13.87 7.12
N SER A 281 -3.84 14.98 7.34
CA SER A 281 -3.27 16.07 8.12
C SER A 281 -3.08 15.69 9.60
N ARG A 282 -2.12 16.31 10.26
CA ARG A 282 -1.82 16.16 11.70
C ARG A 282 -3.02 16.53 12.61
N LYS A 283 -4.05 17.19 12.07
CA LYS A 283 -5.29 17.47 12.80
C LYS A 283 -6.16 16.21 12.95
N VAL A 284 -6.05 15.27 12.00
CA VAL A 284 -6.78 14.00 12.02
C VAL A 284 -6.10 13.03 12.97
N LEU A 285 -4.86 12.69 12.71
CA LEU A 285 -4.03 11.79 13.52
C LEU A 285 -2.55 12.15 13.39
N ARG A 286 -1.68 11.46 14.11
CA ARG A 286 -0.23 11.57 13.95
C ARG A 286 0.33 10.21 13.58
N THR A 287 1.15 10.19 12.53
CA THR A 287 1.94 9.04 12.09
C THR A 287 3.38 9.14 12.57
N ASN A 288 4.21 8.19 12.19
CA ASN A 288 5.65 8.21 12.46
C ASN A 288 6.46 9.06 11.45
N TRP A 289 5.82 9.51 10.37
CA TRP A 289 6.42 10.34 9.32
C TRP A 289 5.81 11.76 9.28
N ASP A 290 6.37 12.65 8.47
CA ASP A 290 5.72 13.90 8.10
C ASP A 290 4.43 13.63 7.34
N GLN A 291 3.54 14.64 7.32
CA GLN A 291 2.17 14.39 6.94
C GLN A 291 1.62 15.46 6.03
N GLY A 292 0.76 15.03 5.16
CA GLY A 292 0.01 15.82 4.22
C GLY A 292 -1.10 16.67 4.83
N ILE A 293 -2.01 17.06 3.98
CA ILE A 293 -3.05 18.03 4.30
C ILE A 293 -4.47 17.46 4.26
N MET A 294 -4.64 16.26 3.70
CA MET A 294 -5.95 15.68 3.44
C MET A 294 -6.74 15.51 4.74
N THR A 295 -8.00 15.84 4.70
CA THR A 295 -8.94 15.50 5.78
C THR A 295 -9.45 14.07 5.59
N GLU A 296 -9.90 13.45 6.65
CA GLU A 296 -10.50 12.12 6.58
C GLU A 296 -11.75 12.10 5.68
N ALA A 297 -12.55 13.15 5.69
CA ALA A 297 -13.73 13.25 4.83
C ALA A 297 -13.37 13.33 3.34
N GLU A 298 -12.26 13.97 3.00
CA GLU A 298 -11.73 13.99 1.63
C GLU A 298 -11.26 12.61 1.22
N LEU A 299 -10.47 11.93 2.05
CA LEU A 299 -10.04 10.56 1.77
C LEU A 299 -11.23 9.62 1.53
N HIS A 300 -12.23 9.63 2.42
CA HIS A 300 -13.42 8.80 2.24
C HIS A 300 -14.22 9.16 0.98
N ARG A 301 -14.28 10.43 0.60
CA ARG A 301 -14.92 10.85 -0.65
C ARG A 301 -14.17 10.32 -1.87
N GLU A 302 -12.84 10.39 -1.86
CA GLU A 302 -12.01 9.84 -2.95
C GLU A 302 -12.15 8.30 -3.01
N LEU A 303 -12.07 7.61 -1.89
CA LEU A 303 -12.27 6.16 -1.82
C LEU A 303 -13.67 5.73 -2.30
N SER A 304 -14.70 6.58 -2.06
CA SER A 304 -16.06 6.29 -2.51
C SER A 304 -16.19 6.24 -4.03
N ARG A 305 -15.28 6.86 -4.79
CA ARG A 305 -15.24 6.77 -6.25
C ARG A 305 -14.98 5.33 -6.72
N PHE A 306 -14.12 4.63 -6.00
CA PHE A 306 -13.80 3.24 -6.28
C PHE A 306 -14.85 2.28 -5.73
N THR A 307 -15.33 2.55 -4.51
CA THR A 307 -16.21 1.62 -3.82
C THR A 307 -17.69 1.75 -4.22
N ALA A 308 -18.13 2.89 -4.72
CA ALA A 308 -19.51 3.10 -5.17
C ALA A 308 -19.73 2.76 -6.65
N ASP A 309 -18.67 2.72 -7.46
CA ASP A 309 -18.75 2.39 -8.88
C ASP A 309 -18.69 0.86 -9.06
N PRO A 310 -19.76 0.21 -9.55
CA PRO A 310 -19.78 -1.23 -9.77
C PRO A 310 -18.85 -1.69 -10.90
N ASP A 311 -18.46 -0.79 -11.82
CA ASP A 311 -17.63 -1.11 -12.97
C ASP A 311 -16.13 -1.12 -12.61
N ILE A 312 -15.75 -0.52 -11.48
CA ILE A 312 -14.38 -0.58 -10.98
C ILE A 312 -14.18 -1.84 -10.14
N HIS A 313 -13.34 -2.75 -10.62
CA HIS A 313 -12.96 -3.95 -9.88
C HIS A 313 -11.81 -3.66 -8.91
N ILE A 314 -12.05 -3.70 -7.60
CA ILE A 314 -11.02 -3.59 -6.56
C ILE A 314 -10.46 -4.98 -6.26
N LEU A 315 -9.16 -5.15 -6.49
CA LEU A 315 -8.44 -6.40 -6.23
C LEU A 315 -8.08 -6.60 -4.76
N GLY A 316 -7.96 -5.53 -4.01
CA GLY A 316 -7.61 -5.50 -2.60
C GLY A 316 -7.24 -4.11 -2.15
N ALA A 317 -7.04 -3.94 -0.85
CA ALA A 317 -6.57 -2.69 -0.28
C ALA A 317 -5.65 -2.93 0.91
N ASP A 318 -4.70 -2.01 1.10
CA ASP A 318 -3.92 -1.99 2.34
C ASP A 318 -3.89 -0.61 2.98
N ILE A 319 -3.63 -0.61 4.28
CA ILE A 319 -3.58 0.57 5.13
C ILE A 319 -2.30 0.52 5.97
N CYS A 320 -1.48 1.57 5.85
CA CYS A 320 -0.24 1.81 6.55
C CYS A 320 -0.32 3.09 7.37
N GLY A 321 0.77 3.47 8.06
CA GLY A 321 0.89 4.77 8.71
C GLY A 321 0.35 4.80 10.14
N GLU A 322 0.61 3.75 10.93
CA GLU A 322 0.34 3.79 12.36
C GLU A 322 1.26 4.79 13.08
N PRO A 323 0.84 5.31 14.26
CA PRO A 323 1.72 6.10 15.10
C PRO A 323 3.00 5.34 15.46
N ALA A 324 4.11 6.06 15.68
CA ALA A 324 5.30 5.41 16.20
C ALA A 324 5.00 4.71 17.53
N TYR A 325 5.23 3.39 17.56
CA TYR A 325 5.14 2.66 18.82
C TYR A 325 6.21 3.17 19.79
N ASN A 326 5.78 3.61 20.95
CA ASN A 326 6.68 4.11 21.99
C ASN A 326 6.26 3.54 23.34
N ALA A 327 7.02 2.56 23.83
CA ALA A 327 6.80 1.94 25.13
C ALA A 327 6.77 2.97 26.29
N CYS A 328 7.52 4.08 26.17
CA CYS A 328 7.49 5.15 27.17
C CYS A 328 6.16 5.93 27.15
N ARG A 329 5.54 6.13 25.97
CA ARG A 329 4.21 6.76 25.88
C ARG A 329 3.13 5.92 26.53
N ARG A 330 3.22 4.59 26.38
CA ARG A 330 2.32 3.64 27.06
C ARG A 330 2.41 3.78 28.59
N LEU A 331 3.63 3.96 29.12
CA LEU A 331 3.86 4.19 30.55
C LEU A 331 3.33 5.54 31.03
N LEU A 332 3.25 6.54 30.16
CA LEU A 332 2.75 7.90 30.46
C LEU A 332 1.25 8.05 30.17
N ASP A 333 0.57 6.96 29.80
CA ASP A 333 -0.88 6.93 29.44
C ASP A 333 -1.26 7.89 28.29
N ASP A 334 -0.30 8.29 27.44
CA ASP A 334 -0.55 9.12 26.26
C ASP A 334 -0.97 8.25 25.07
N THR A 335 -2.22 7.81 25.11
CA THR A 335 -2.82 6.96 24.07
C THR A 335 -3.67 7.76 23.06
N ARG A 336 -3.54 9.08 23.01
CA ARG A 336 -4.39 9.94 22.18
C ARG A 336 -4.23 9.65 20.70
N ASP A 337 -2.97 9.58 20.24
CA ASP A 337 -2.67 9.33 18.82
C ASP A 337 -3.08 7.91 18.42
N LEU A 338 -2.88 6.94 19.31
CA LEU A 338 -3.33 5.57 19.11
C LEU A 338 -4.85 5.48 18.96
N ARG A 339 -5.62 6.12 19.85
CA ARG A 339 -7.10 6.13 19.74
C ARG A 339 -7.60 6.79 18.47
N ARG A 340 -6.91 7.83 17.99
CA ARG A 340 -7.25 8.48 16.72
C ARG A 340 -6.97 7.54 15.55
N SER A 341 -5.82 6.85 15.55
CA SER A 341 -5.46 5.86 14.54
C SER A 341 -6.46 4.71 14.53
N ASP A 342 -6.77 4.11 15.67
CA ASP A 342 -7.78 3.05 15.83
C ASP A 342 -9.14 3.47 15.26
N SER A 343 -9.53 4.73 15.50
CA SER A 343 -10.79 5.27 14.97
C SER A 343 -10.78 5.44 13.44
N VAL A 344 -9.66 5.89 12.86
CA VAL A 344 -9.49 5.99 11.40
C VAL A 344 -9.46 4.59 10.78
N ASN A 345 -8.69 3.66 11.35
CA ASN A 345 -8.63 2.27 10.91
C ASN A 345 -10.02 1.62 10.86
N ARG A 346 -10.84 1.84 11.91
CA ARG A 346 -12.21 1.33 11.97
C ARG A 346 -13.05 1.84 10.81
N ARG A 347 -13.01 3.16 10.52
CA ARG A 347 -13.79 3.74 9.44
C ARG A 347 -13.29 3.32 8.06
N LEU A 348 -11.99 3.18 7.87
CA LEU A 348 -11.43 2.62 6.62
C LEU A 348 -11.84 1.17 6.42
N LEU A 349 -11.76 0.35 7.48
CA LEU A 349 -12.22 -1.04 7.45
C LEU A 349 -13.71 -1.12 7.09
N GLU A 350 -14.55 -0.34 7.74
CA GLU A 350 -16.00 -0.28 7.47
C GLU A 350 -16.28 0.18 6.03
N HIS A 351 -15.52 1.15 5.53
CA HIS A 351 -15.64 1.66 4.16
C HIS A 351 -15.43 0.56 3.11
N PHE A 352 -14.37 -0.22 3.25
CA PHE A 352 -14.10 -1.31 2.31
C PHE A 352 -15.04 -2.51 2.50
N LEU A 353 -15.40 -2.87 3.74
CA LEU A 353 -16.35 -3.95 4.00
C LEU A 353 -17.78 -3.65 3.52
N ALA A 354 -18.18 -2.39 3.39
CA ALA A 354 -19.49 -2.00 2.89
C ALA A 354 -19.69 -2.37 1.42
N ARG A 355 -18.62 -2.49 0.62
CA ARG A 355 -18.67 -2.90 -0.80
C ARG A 355 -18.88 -4.39 -0.99
N VAL A 356 -18.41 -5.19 -0.06
CA VAL A 356 -18.44 -6.67 -0.13
C VAL A 356 -19.84 -7.22 0.11
N ARG A 357 -20.84 -6.37 0.33
CA ARG A 357 -22.26 -6.75 0.49
C ARG A 357 -23.03 -6.50 -0.80
#